data_e432209c51e81f99c5125324c7f94568
#
_entry.id   e432209c51e81f99c5125324c7f94568
#
_cell.length_a   1.000
_cell.length_b   1.000
_cell.length_c   1.000
_cell.angle_alpha   90.00
_cell.angle_beta   90.00
_cell.angle_gamma   90.00
#
_symmetry.space_group_name_H-M   'P 1'
#
loop_
_entity.id
_entity.type
_entity.pdbx_description
1 polymer ?
#
loop_
_entity_poly.entity_id
_entity_poly.type
_entity_poly.pdbx_seq_one_letter_code
_entity_poly.pdbx_strand_id
1 'polypeptide(L)'
;MKILDFAKIMLLCVITMGMASCGDDIYYTTIQNSDEKLCGKNWVDESGEDGEAYTYLLKFDANNKGQEVTITYEAGGKVTVDREFSWRWLDESKEAIRLTFADNTAKIFENVWVREHYLSGKLNGEVMMLVDANYK
;
A
#
# COMPACT_ATOMS: atom_id res chain seq x y z
N MET A 1 -10.06 -29.05 48.88
CA MET A 1 -9.53 -27.66 48.99
C MET A 1 -8.36 -27.37 48.09
N LYS A 2 -7.38 -28.24 47.99
CA LYS A 2 -6.22 -28.05 47.13
C LYS A 2 -6.58 -28.00 45.65
N ILE A 3 -7.64 -28.69 45.26
CA ILE A 3 -8.11 -28.71 43.84
C ILE A 3 -8.70 -27.35 43.45
N LEU A 4 -9.39 -26.67 44.34
CA LEU A 4 -9.96 -25.36 44.10
C LEU A 4 -8.91 -24.29 43.88
N ASP A 5 -7.82 -24.34 44.64
CA ASP A 5 -6.71 -23.40 44.48
C ASP A 5 -5.99 -23.63 43.18
N PHE A 6 -5.88 -24.88 42.75
CA PHE A 6 -5.29 -25.23 41.46
C PHE A 6 -6.11 -24.69 40.27
N ALA A 7 -7.43 -24.82 40.37
CA ALA A 7 -8.32 -24.29 39.34
C ALA A 7 -8.26 -22.78 39.24
N LYS A 8 -8.11 -22.08 40.33
CA LYS A 8 -7.97 -20.63 40.35
C LYS A 8 -6.68 -20.17 39.68
N ILE A 9 -5.58 -20.86 39.92
CA ILE A 9 -4.28 -20.55 39.29
C ILE A 9 -4.34 -20.79 37.79
N MET A 10 -4.94 -21.88 37.36
CA MET A 10 -5.13 -22.19 35.94
C MET A 10 -5.98 -21.14 35.22
N LEU A 11 -7.05 -20.72 35.85
CA LEU A 11 -7.92 -19.67 35.29
C LEU A 11 -7.21 -18.35 35.14
N LEU A 12 -6.39 -17.97 36.10
CA LEU A 12 -5.62 -16.76 36.05
C LEU A 12 -4.61 -16.74 34.89
N CYS A 13 -3.95 -17.88 34.65
CA CYS A 13 -3.02 -18.00 33.52
C CYS A 13 -3.70 -17.85 32.18
N VAL A 14 -4.90 -18.42 32.01
CA VAL A 14 -5.66 -18.31 30.76
C VAL A 14 -6.05 -16.87 30.47
N ILE A 15 -6.49 -16.12 31.48
CA ILE A 15 -6.85 -14.72 31.33
C ILE A 15 -5.63 -13.88 30.92
N THR A 16 -4.49 -14.13 31.48
CA THR A 16 -3.27 -13.42 31.16
C THR A 16 -2.83 -13.61 29.70
N MET A 17 -2.96 -14.83 29.20
CA MET A 17 -2.65 -15.12 27.80
C MET A 17 -3.62 -14.45 26.82
N GLY A 18 -4.91 -14.40 27.18
CA GLY A 18 -5.90 -13.73 26.36
C GLY A 18 -5.64 -12.25 26.22
N MET A 19 -5.18 -11.58 27.24
CA MET A 19 -4.88 -10.15 27.21
C MET A 19 -3.67 -9.84 26.33
N ALA A 20 -2.66 -10.69 26.33
CA ALA A 20 -1.50 -10.51 25.48
C ALA A 20 -1.84 -10.60 23.98
N SER A 21 -2.76 -11.50 23.63
CA SER A 21 -3.23 -11.63 22.25
C SER A 21 -3.96 -10.38 21.75
N CYS A 22 -4.79 -9.78 22.59
CA CYS A 22 -5.50 -8.53 22.23
C CYS A 22 -4.53 -7.37 22.03
N GLY A 23 -3.42 -7.34 22.76
CA GLY A 23 -2.41 -6.30 22.61
C GLY A 23 -1.73 -6.31 21.24
N ASP A 24 -1.51 -7.48 20.68
CA ASP A 24 -0.91 -7.64 19.37
C ASP A 24 -1.84 -7.13 18.26
N ASP A 25 -3.13 -7.38 18.37
CA ASP A 25 -4.10 -6.89 17.39
C ASP A 25 -4.16 -5.36 17.35
N ILE A 26 -4.09 -4.72 18.50
CA ILE A 26 -4.07 -3.26 18.58
C ILE A 26 -2.82 -2.68 17.91
N TYR A 27 -1.68 -3.34 18.08
CA TYR A 27 -0.42 -2.89 17.47
C TYR A 27 -0.51 -2.90 15.94
N TYR A 28 -1.08 -3.95 15.35
CA TYR A 28 -1.21 -4.03 13.89
C TYR A 28 -2.13 -2.96 13.31
N THR A 29 -3.18 -2.61 14.01
CA THR A 29 -4.10 -1.57 13.52
C THR A 29 -3.48 -0.17 13.51
N THR A 30 -2.48 0.11 14.36
CA THR A 30 -1.83 1.43 14.41
C THR A 30 -0.88 1.69 13.26
N ILE A 31 -0.40 0.65 12.57
CA ILE A 31 0.52 0.79 11.43
C ILE A 31 -0.18 0.62 10.09
N GLN A 32 -1.51 0.65 10.10
CA GLN A 32 -2.31 0.49 8.90
C GLN A 32 -2.10 1.64 7.91
N ASN A 33 -2.30 1.36 6.63
CA ASN A 33 -2.21 2.35 5.55
C ASN A 33 -3.18 3.52 5.79
N SER A 34 -2.80 4.69 5.32
CA SER A 34 -3.62 5.90 5.46
C SER A 34 -3.57 6.73 4.19
N ASP A 35 -4.65 7.50 3.97
CA ASP A 35 -4.70 8.45 2.86
C ASP A 35 -3.62 9.53 3.02
N GLU A 36 -3.34 9.93 4.24
CA GLU A 36 -2.34 10.93 4.55
C GLU A 36 -0.93 10.54 4.10
N LYS A 37 -0.58 9.27 4.25
CA LYS A 37 0.71 8.76 3.77
C LYS A 37 0.73 8.54 2.26
N LEU A 38 -0.41 8.16 1.70
CA LEU A 38 -0.52 7.83 0.27
C LEU A 38 -0.57 9.06 -0.61
N CYS A 39 -1.34 10.06 -0.21
CA CYS A 39 -1.65 11.22 -1.04
C CYS A 39 -0.58 12.31 -0.99
N GLY A 40 -0.52 13.12 -2.06
CA GLY A 40 0.36 14.27 -2.13
C GLY A 40 1.81 13.95 -2.43
N LYS A 41 2.12 12.71 -2.79
CA LYS A 41 3.47 12.26 -3.14
C LYS A 41 3.51 11.75 -4.57
N ASN A 42 4.67 11.87 -5.20
CA ASN A 42 4.93 11.25 -6.49
C ASN A 42 5.66 9.93 -6.24
N TRP A 43 4.96 8.84 -6.45
CA TRP A 43 5.50 7.49 -6.27
C TRP A 43 6.13 7.02 -7.56
N VAL A 44 7.43 6.78 -7.55
CA VAL A 44 8.21 6.51 -8.76
C VAL A 44 8.86 5.14 -8.72
N ASP A 45 8.77 4.41 -9.82
CA ASP A 45 9.54 3.20 -10.08
C ASP A 45 10.52 3.50 -11.21
N GLU A 46 11.80 3.48 -10.91
CA GLU A 46 12.86 3.66 -11.87
C GLU A 46 13.55 2.32 -12.14
N SER A 47 13.07 1.61 -13.15
CA SER A 47 13.72 0.40 -13.59
C SER A 47 14.53 0.71 -14.85
N GLY A 48 15.80 1.02 -14.66
CA GLY A 48 16.72 1.36 -15.74
C GLY A 48 17.78 0.31 -16.03
N GLU A 49 17.52 -0.93 -15.64
CA GLU A 49 18.41 -2.03 -15.97
C GLU A 49 18.10 -2.50 -17.38
N ASP A 50 19.04 -2.93 -18.14
CA ASP A 50 18.92 -3.52 -19.49
C ASP A 50 18.72 -2.54 -20.67
N GLY A 51 19.12 -1.28 -20.53
CA GLY A 51 19.17 -0.37 -21.67
C GLY A 51 17.84 0.22 -22.10
N GLU A 52 16.75 -0.17 -21.48
CA GLU A 52 15.43 0.44 -21.65
C GLU A 52 15.12 1.29 -20.43
N ALA A 53 15.50 2.56 -20.50
CA ALA A 53 15.16 3.49 -19.44
C ALA A 53 13.64 3.67 -19.41
N TYR A 54 13.03 3.33 -18.28
CA TYR A 54 11.60 3.34 -18.08
C TYR A 54 11.32 3.98 -16.73
N THR A 55 10.41 4.94 -16.71
CA THR A 55 9.97 5.56 -15.47
C THR A 55 8.45 5.41 -15.36
N TYR A 56 7.98 4.89 -14.24
CA TYR A 56 6.58 4.76 -13.93
C TYR A 56 6.27 5.59 -12.69
N LEU A 57 5.24 6.43 -12.78
CA LEU A 57 4.88 7.31 -11.68
C LEU A 57 3.39 7.18 -11.37
N LEU A 58 3.07 7.03 -10.08
CA LEU A 58 1.71 7.10 -9.58
C LEU A 58 1.59 8.26 -8.60
N LYS A 59 0.53 9.04 -8.77
CA LYS A 59 0.20 10.11 -7.84
C LYS A 59 -1.24 9.94 -7.40
N PHE A 60 -1.46 9.97 -6.09
CA PHE A 60 -2.80 9.90 -5.50
C PHE A 60 -3.10 11.24 -4.83
N ASP A 61 -4.27 11.78 -5.12
CA ASP A 61 -4.74 13.04 -4.53
C ASP A 61 -5.85 12.77 -3.52
N ALA A 62 -5.95 13.64 -2.52
CA ALA A 62 -6.93 13.47 -1.43
C ALA A 62 -8.39 13.55 -1.90
N ASN A 63 -8.63 14.08 -3.10
CA ASN A 63 -9.99 14.15 -3.69
C ASN A 63 -10.39 12.87 -4.43
N ASN A 64 -9.70 11.77 -4.19
CA ASN A 64 -9.93 10.47 -4.85
C ASN A 64 -9.64 10.48 -6.35
N LYS A 65 -8.80 11.38 -6.79
CA LYS A 65 -8.26 11.45 -8.15
C LYS A 65 -6.77 11.14 -8.14
N GLY A 66 -6.20 10.93 -9.30
CA GLY A 66 -4.78 10.68 -9.41
C GLY A 66 -4.32 10.64 -10.84
N GLN A 67 -3.03 10.37 -11.01
CA GLN A 67 -2.38 10.32 -12.32
C GLN A 67 -1.43 9.12 -12.39
N GLU A 68 -1.45 8.47 -13.55
CA GLU A 68 -0.48 7.44 -13.91
C GLU A 68 0.35 7.97 -15.06
N VAL A 69 1.65 8.10 -14.87
CA VAL A 69 2.56 8.60 -15.89
C VAL A 69 3.59 7.54 -16.23
N THR A 70 3.68 7.20 -17.50
CA THR A 70 4.67 6.27 -18.02
C THR A 70 5.59 7.03 -18.97
N ILE A 71 6.90 6.97 -18.69
CA ILE A 71 7.92 7.61 -19.52
C ILE A 71 8.80 6.51 -20.08
N THR A 72 8.83 6.42 -21.41
CA THR A 72 9.68 5.46 -22.12
C THR A 72 10.70 6.23 -22.95
N TYR A 73 11.95 5.81 -22.90
CA TYR A 73 13.03 6.40 -23.67
C TYR A 73 13.33 5.50 -24.86
N GLU A 74 12.99 5.97 -26.04
CA GLU A 74 13.19 5.26 -27.30
C GLU A 74 14.27 5.92 -28.14
N ALA A 75 14.69 5.26 -29.24
CA ALA A 75 15.70 5.79 -30.13
C ALA A 75 15.33 7.14 -30.76
N GLY A 76 14.04 7.41 -30.91
CA GLY A 76 13.51 8.67 -31.45
C GLY A 76 13.25 9.75 -30.41
N GLY A 77 13.52 9.48 -29.12
CA GLY A 77 13.29 10.40 -28.02
C GLY A 77 12.44 9.84 -26.90
N LYS A 78 11.94 10.74 -26.09
CA LYS A 78 11.15 10.43 -24.89
C LYS A 78 9.67 10.38 -25.21
N VAL A 79 9.00 9.30 -24.84
CA VAL A 79 7.54 9.16 -24.97
C VAL A 79 6.91 9.17 -23.59
N THR A 80 5.99 10.11 -23.37
CA THR A 80 5.28 10.26 -22.10
C THR A 80 3.80 9.97 -22.29
N VAL A 81 3.25 9.07 -21.50
CA VAL A 81 1.82 8.76 -21.46
C VAL A 81 1.29 9.12 -20.08
N ASP A 82 0.37 10.06 -20.03
CA ASP A 82 -0.24 10.54 -18.78
C ASP A 82 -1.72 10.18 -18.80
N ARG A 83 -2.17 9.45 -17.79
CA ARG A 83 -3.57 9.01 -17.68
C ARG A 83 -4.10 9.41 -16.31
N GLU A 84 -5.27 10.04 -16.31
CA GLU A 84 -5.97 10.36 -15.07
C GLU A 84 -6.82 9.19 -14.63
N PHE A 85 -6.96 8.99 -13.32
CA PHE A 85 -7.81 7.97 -12.75
C PHE A 85 -8.56 8.50 -11.53
N SER A 86 -9.62 7.79 -11.15
CA SER A 86 -10.26 7.91 -9.85
C SER A 86 -9.83 6.70 -9.03
N TRP A 87 -9.66 6.86 -7.73
CA TRP A 87 -9.23 5.75 -6.88
C TRP A 87 -10.06 5.66 -5.61
N ARG A 88 -10.12 4.47 -5.06
CA ARG A 88 -10.73 4.23 -3.75
C ARG A 88 -10.14 2.98 -3.12
N TRP A 89 -10.17 2.94 -1.81
CA TRP A 89 -9.87 1.72 -1.10
C TRP A 89 -11.02 0.72 -1.32
N LEU A 90 -10.68 -0.54 -1.52
CA LEU A 90 -11.69 -1.58 -1.73
C LEU A 90 -12.31 -2.08 -0.44
N ASP A 91 -11.61 -1.89 0.69
CA ASP A 91 -12.07 -2.36 1.98
C ASP A 91 -11.65 -1.38 3.10
N GLU A 92 -12.20 -1.59 4.28
CA GLU A 92 -11.88 -0.77 5.45
C GLU A 92 -10.47 -1.01 5.97
N SER A 93 -9.88 -2.15 5.65
CA SER A 93 -8.50 -2.46 6.06
C SER A 93 -7.46 -1.67 5.28
N LYS A 94 -7.85 -1.05 4.17
CA LYS A 94 -6.97 -0.26 3.30
C LYS A 94 -5.77 -1.07 2.79
N GLU A 95 -6.05 -2.29 2.35
CA GLU A 95 -5.03 -3.18 1.77
C GLU A 95 -5.07 -3.23 0.25
N ALA A 96 -6.17 -2.79 -0.35
CA ALA A 96 -6.32 -2.81 -1.80
C ALA A 96 -6.97 -1.52 -2.29
N ILE A 97 -6.51 -1.05 -3.45
CA ILE A 97 -6.98 0.16 -4.11
C ILE A 97 -7.48 -0.19 -5.50
N ARG A 98 -8.60 0.38 -5.89
CA ARG A 98 -9.09 0.32 -7.27
C ARG A 98 -8.82 1.65 -7.96
N LEU A 99 -8.12 1.60 -9.09
CA LEU A 99 -7.88 2.74 -9.96
C LEU A 99 -8.79 2.59 -11.18
N THR A 100 -9.65 3.58 -11.43
CA THR A 100 -10.58 3.57 -12.57
C THR A 100 -10.19 4.70 -13.52
N PHE A 101 -9.87 4.35 -14.76
CA PHE A 101 -9.44 5.30 -15.79
C PHE A 101 -10.63 5.83 -16.58
N ALA A 102 -10.41 6.89 -17.36
CA ALA A 102 -11.47 7.57 -18.10
C ALA A 102 -12.17 6.68 -19.14
N ASP A 103 -11.47 5.66 -19.66
CA ASP A 103 -12.01 4.69 -20.60
C ASP A 103 -12.77 3.54 -19.93
N ASN A 104 -13.05 3.65 -18.64
CA ASN A 104 -13.70 2.65 -17.80
C ASN A 104 -12.86 1.39 -17.53
N THR A 105 -11.60 1.36 -17.94
CA THR A 105 -10.70 0.29 -17.52
C THR A 105 -10.29 0.53 -16.07
N ALA A 106 -9.98 -0.55 -15.36
CA ALA A 106 -9.59 -0.48 -13.97
C ALA A 106 -8.34 -1.31 -13.73
N LYS A 107 -7.52 -0.85 -12.79
CA LYS A 107 -6.40 -1.61 -12.25
C LYS A 107 -6.64 -1.83 -10.76
N ILE A 108 -6.28 -2.99 -10.28
CA ILE A 108 -6.37 -3.32 -8.85
C ILE A 108 -4.96 -3.39 -8.28
N PHE A 109 -4.74 -2.58 -7.25
CA PHE A 109 -3.50 -2.57 -6.51
C PHE A 109 -3.73 -3.33 -5.20
N GLU A 110 -3.19 -4.54 -5.11
CA GLU A 110 -3.42 -5.45 -3.99
C GLU A 110 -2.21 -5.50 -3.06
N ASN A 111 -2.44 -5.95 -1.83
CA ASN A 111 -1.39 -6.06 -0.82
C ASN A 111 -0.61 -4.75 -0.67
N VAL A 112 -1.33 -3.65 -0.65
CA VAL A 112 -0.74 -2.32 -0.60
C VAL A 112 -0.13 -2.09 0.78
N TRP A 113 1.10 -1.62 0.78
CA TRP A 113 1.78 -1.19 1.99
C TRP A 113 2.33 0.20 1.76
N VAL A 114 1.73 1.19 2.43
CA VAL A 114 2.14 2.59 2.35
C VAL A 114 3.00 2.91 3.55
N ARG A 115 4.24 3.27 3.29
CA ARG A 115 5.18 3.77 4.30
C ARG A 115 5.45 5.25 4.03
N GLU A 116 6.25 5.86 4.87
CA GLU A 116 6.55 7.28 4.70
C GLU A 116 7.21 7.59 3.36
N HIS A 117 8.13 6.74 2.90
CA HIS A 117 8.90 6.96 1.68
C HIS A 117 8.77 5.87 0.63
N TYR A 118 8.00 4.82 0.92
CA TYR A 118 7.89 3.66 0.04
C TYR A 118 6.43 3.23 -0.10
N LEU A 119 6.07 2.81 -1.30
CA LEU A 119 4.76 2.25 -1.61
C LEU A 119 4.99 0.94 -2.34
N SER A 120 4.47 -0.16 -1.81
CA SER A 120 4.61 -1.47 -2.44
C SER A 120 3.28 -2.20 -2.52
N GLY A 121 3.20 -3.16 -3.43
CA GLY A 121 2.04 -3.99 -3.63
C GLY A 121 2.08 -4.69 -4.97
N LYS A 122 0.94 -5.24 -5.37
CA LYS A 122 0.78 -5.87 -6.68
C LYS A 122 -0.24 -5.10 -7.51
N LEU A 123 0.23 -4.47 -8.57
CA LEU A 123 -0.63 -3.73 -9.50
C LEU A 123 -0.98 -4.65 -10.67
N ASN A 124 -2.25 -5.06 -10.76
CA ASN A 124 -2.73 -6.04 -11.74
C ASN A 124 -1.88 -7.33 -11.74
N GLY A 125 -1.52 -7.81 -10.55
CA GLY A 125 -0.74 -9.03 -10.39
C GLY A 125 0.77 -8.87 -10.49
N GLU A 126 1.25 -7.67 -10.81
CA GLU A 126 2.68 -7.40 -10.93
C GLU A 126 3.21 -6.71 -9.67
N VAL A 127 4.25 -7.27 -9.08
CA VAL A 127 4.85 -6.72 -7.86
C VAL A 127 5.57 -5.41 -8.19
N MET A 128 5.27 -4.37 -7.43
CA MET A 128 5.86 -3.05 -7.60
C MET A 128 6.41 -2.53 -6.28
N MET A 129 7.54 -1.84 -6.36
CA MET A 129 8.10 -1.08 -5.25
C MET A 129 8.36 0.33 -5.76
N LEU A 130 7.62 1.28 -5.20
CA LEU A 130 7.71 2.68 -5.59
C LEU A 130 8.33 3.50 -4.47
N VAL A 131 9.03 4.56 -4.83
CA VAL A 131 9.70 5.44 -3.88
C VAL A 131 9.15 6.85 -4.04
N ASP A 132 9.00 7.56 -2.93
CA ASP A 132 8.65 8.97 -2.95
C ASP A 132 9.76 9.75 -3.67
N ALA A 133 9.42 10.46 -4.75
CA ALA A 133 10.39 11.19 -5.58
C ALA A 133 11.18 12.24 -4.80
N ASN A 134 10.65 12.75 -3.71
CA ASN A 134 11.30 13.73 -2.85
C ASN A 134 12.24 13.10 -1.81
N TYR A 135 12.23 11.79 -1.70
CA TYR A 135 13.11 11.08 -0.78
C TYR A 135 14.41 10.69 -1.48
N LYS A 136 15.50 11.18 -0.96
CA LYS A 136 16.84 10.86 -1.45
C LYS A 136 17.79 10.59 -0.31
#